data_5d6dfc8cf3f9960038233ae1451fd721
#
_entry.id   5d6dfc8cf3f9960038233ae1451fd721
#
_cell.length_a   1.000
_cell.length_b   1.000
_cell.length_c   1.000
_cell.angle_alpha   90.00
_cell.angle_beta   90.00
_cell.angle_gamma   90.00
#
_symmetry.space_group_name_H-M   'P 1'
#
loop_
_entity.id
_entity.type
_entity.pdbx_description
1 polymer ?
#
loop_
_entity_poly.entity_id
_entity_poly.type
_entity_poly.pdbx_seq_one_letter_code
_entity_poly.pdbx_strand_id
1 'polypeptide(L)'
;RFKTSYTQMGRQNGKSVGNSIPSMYYGNFAGYQYPQIYAVATKEDQARIVLKECNKFINADKELSGTKTKKGFFTIQDYRSRILCNITHGEIRALGRDTDTIDGFRPYFGSVDEYHKHKTNQMYKLLTDGCKDLDEYLISVITTAGFDLNSPCKALYDYCINIISGAVCDDTQFVFICDPDKDDDIWQETTWQKANPFWTPRRLENLKADAVKARNMGGDDLRNFQTKSLNIWVQATDDRYLNAENWAKCGDGTCLEDMRGRECYLGLDLSSGGDLTSGTLEFPLLIENRKKFYIDSHSFLPKMRLDEHIKSDNAPYIDWAQRDLLTLTEGESGGYKLDYKYIIAYYQKLIKKYDLKLLAIGYDPHNADAFLSDLAIFGVDMVEITQSARNLNDATVDFALEVDGGNIIYNKSNTLLTWSMINAIKVSNSFGEIKLDKTRREKRIDPCDATICSHKLAIANANSVNAEEAMKEYLKLMGWDKAKEGD
;
A
#
# COMPACT_ATOMS: atom_id res chain seq x y z
N ARG A 1 -19.92 24.20 5.25
CA ARG A 1 -19.54 23.35 6.38
C ARG A 1 -18.57 22.27 5.92
N PHE A 2 -18.98 21.36 4.99
CA PHE A 2 -18.07 20.38 4.45
C PHE A 2 -17.18 20.99 3.36
N LYS A 3 -15.90 20.75 3.45
CA LYS A 3 -14.88 21.18 2.46
C LYS A 3 -14.44 20.06 1.56
N THR A 4 -14.51 18.83 2.06
CA THR A 4 -14.20 17.62 1.31
C THR A 4 -15.29 16.59 1.48
N SER A 5 -15.50 15.74 0.46
CA SER A 5 -16.40 14.60 0.53
C SER A 5 -15.76 13.33 -0.05
N TYR A 6 -16.04 12.20 0.58
CA TYR A 6 -15.64 10.89 0.12
C TYR A 6 -16.86 9.99 -0.04
N THR A 7 -17.10 9.55 -1.28
CA THR A 7 -18.21 8.65 -1.61
C THR A 7 -17.67 7.37 -2.24
N GLN A 8 -17.85 6.25 -1.55
CA GLN A 8 -17.43 4.93 -2.03
C GLN A 8 -18.61 3.97 -2.04
N MET A 9 -18.92 3.39 -3.19
CA MET A 9 -19.99 2.40 -3.38
C MET A 9 -19.72 1.54 -4.62
N GLY A 10 -20.39 0.42 -4.75
CA GLY A 10 -20.27 -0.47 -5.90
C GLY A 10 -20.40 0.26 -7.24
N ARG A 11 -19.96 -0.36 -8.34
CA ARG A 11 -20.11 0.21 -9.70
C ARG A 11 -21.57 0.38 -10.07
N GLN A 12 -21.84 1.33 -11.00
CA GLN A 12 -23.18 1.60 -11.54
C GLN A 12 -24.21 2.06 -10.49
N ASN A 13 -23.77 2.64 -9.39
CA ASN A 13 -24.63 3.26 -8.38
C ASN A 13 -24.71 4.79 -8.54
N GLY A 14 -24.57 5.32 -9.75
CA GLY A 14 -24.85 6.73 -10.05
C GLY A 14 -23.82 7.74 -9.53
N LYS A 15 -22.62 7.32 -9.14
CA LYS A 15 -21.57 8.21 -8.58
C LYS A 15 -21.28 9.43 -9.46
N SER A 16 -21.00 9.21 -10.74
CA SER A 16 -20.67 10.30 -11.69
C SER A 16 -21.87 11.22 -11.96
N VAL A 17 -23.10 10.66 -11.98
CA VAL A 17 -24.34 11.45 -12.02
C VAL A 17 -24.47 12.31 -10.75
N GLY A 18 -24.19 11.72 -9.58
CA GLY A 18 -24.18 12.43 -8.29
C GLY A 18 -23.26 13.65 -8.28
N ASN A 19 -22.06 13.54 -8.89
CA ASN A 19 -21.11 14.66 -8.97
C ASN A 19 -21.39 15.68 -10.08
N SER A 20 -22.17 15.32 -11.10
CA SER A 20 -22.58 16.28 -12.15
C SER A 20 -23.52 17.36 -11.60
N ILE A 21 -24.39 17.01 -10.65
CA ILE A 21 -25.34 17.95 -10.04
C ILE A 21 -24.61 19.07 -9.28
N PRO A 22 -23.74 18.79 -8.29
CA PRO A 22 -22.97 19.84 -7.62
C PRO A 22 -22.02 20.58 -8.58
N SER A 23 -21.48 19.94 -9.63
CA SER A 23 -20.69 20.64 -10.66
C SER A 23 -21.50 21.76 -11.30
N MET A 24 -22.75 21.51 -11.66
CA MET A 24 -23.64 22.53 -12.25
C MET A 24 -24.09 23.56 -11.20
N TYR A 25 -24.39 23.14 -9.97
CA TYR A 25 -24.79 24.02 -8.89
C TYR A 25 -23.70 25.03 -8.53
N TYR A 26 -22.49 24.54 -8.24
CA TYR A 26 -21.35 25.40 -7.93
C TYR A 26 -20.94 26.27 -9.13
N GLY A 27 -21.17 25.74 -10.36
CA GLY A 27 -20.88 26.49 -11.58
C GLY A 27 -21.75 27.72 -11.75
N ASN A 28 -23.07 27.65 -11.51
CA ASN A 28 -24.01 28.72 -11.84
C ASN A 28 -24.87 29.25 -10.69
N PHE A 29 -25.08 28.49 -9.60
CA PHE A 29 -26.13 28.79 -8.64
C PHE A 29 -25.65 29.03 -7.21
N ALA A 30 -24.37 28.77 -6.91
CA ALA A 30 -23.80 28.97 -5.58
C ALA A 30 -23.40 30.43 -5.26
N GLY A 31 -23.60 31.38 -6.19
CA GLY A 31 -23.39 32.82 -6.00
C GLY A 31 -21.95 33.33 -6.20
N TYR A 32 -20.98 32.47 -6.39
CA TYR A 32 -19.58 32.87 -6.66
C TYR A 32 -19.38 33.25 -8.13
N GLN A 33 -18.67 34.36 -8.41
CA GLN A 33 -18.41 34.81 -9.76
C GLN A 33 -17.11 34.21 -10.32
N TYR A 34 -17.12 33.85 -11.60
CA TYR A 34 -16.00 33.20 -12.29
C TYR A 34 -15.53 31.88 -11.65
N PRO A 35 -16.44 30.99 -11.19
CA PRO A 35 -16.04 29.76 -10.54
C PRO A 35 -15.34 28.82 -11.49
N GLN A 36 -14.29 28.18 -11.00
CA GLN A 36 -13.56 27.13 -11.70
C GLN A 36 -14.04 25.78 -11.16
N ILE A 37 -14.65 24.98 -12.03
CA ILE A 37 -15.16 23.66 -11.67
C ILE A 37 -14.39 22.60 -12.44
N TYR A 38 -13.82 21.63 -11.74
CA TYR A 38 -12.96 20.63 -12.34
C TYR A 38 -13.48 19.20 -12.11
N ALA A 39 -13.61 18.42 -13.19
CA ALA A 39 -13.74 16.98 -13.13
C ALA A 39 -12.37 16.35 -13.45
N VAL A 40 -11.86 15.54 -12.54
CA VAL A 40 -10.51 14.98 -12.60
C VAL A 40 -10.56 13.46 -12.53
N ALA A 41 -9.81 12.79 -13.41
CA ALA A 41 -9.57 11.35 -13.37
C ALA A 41 -8.17 11.02 -13.89
N THR A 42 -7.77 9.74 -13.83
CA THR A 42 -6.45 9.31 -14.35
C THR A 42 -6.27 9.53 -15.84
N LYS A 43 -7.38 9.55 -16.61
CA LYS A 43 -7.43 9.88 -18.05
C LYS A 43 -8.51 10.93 -18.27
N GLU A 44 -8.27 11.87 -19.19
CA GLU A 44 -9.23 12.93 -19.53
C GLU A 44 -10.58 12.35 -20.00
N ASP A 45 -10.57 11.27 -20.79
CA ASP A 45 -11.81 10.63 -21.25
C ASP A 45 -12.69 10.12 -20.10
N GLN A 46 -12.09 9.71 -18.99
CA GLN A 46 -12.82 9.33 -17.77
C GLN A 46 -13.38 10.57 -17.05
N ALA A 47 -12.59 11.64 -16.95
CA ALA A 47 -13.07 12.90 -16.39
C ALA A 47 -14.24 13.48 -17.18
N ARG A 48 -14.24 13.32 -18.49
CA ARG A 48 -15.35 13.72 -19.39
C ARG A 48 -16.69 13.01 -19.09
N ILE A 49 -16.68 11.90 -18.36
CA ILE A 49 -17.93 11.21 -17.99
C ILE A 49 -18.83 12.14 -17.16
N VAL A 50 -18.27 12.87 -16.20
CA VAL A 50 -19.03 13.83 -15.39
C VAL A 50 -19.62 14.94 -16.29
N LEU A 51 -18.84 15.47 -17.24
CA LEU A 51 -19.33 16.47 -18.19
C LEU A 51 -20.44 15.92 -19.10
N LYS A 52 -20.33 14.66 -19.55
CA LYS A 52 -21.38 14.01 -20.34
C LYS A 52 -22.69 13.89 -19.55
N GLU A 53 -22.61 13.62 -18.24
CA GLU A 53 -23.81 13.62 -17.39
C GLU A 53 -24.39 15.03 -17.24
N CYS A 54 -23.55 16.07 -17.05
CA CYS A 54 -24.01 17.48 -17.09
C CYS A 54 -24.69 17.79 -18.42
N ASN A 55 -24.10 17.37 -19.57
CA ASN A 55 -24.67 17.61 -20.89
C ASN A 55 -26.06 16.97 -21.05
N LYS A 56 -26.31 15.78 -20.47
CA LYS A 56 -27.63 15.17 -20.48
C LYS A 56 -28.66 16.01 -19.76
N PHE A 57 -28.33 16.51 -18.56
CA PHE A 57 -29.23 17.41 -17.81
C PHE A 57 -29.47 18.72 -18.56
N ILE A 58 -28.42 19.35 -19.08
CA ILE A 58 -28.52 20.61 -19.82
C ILE A 58 -29.40 20.44 -21.05
N ASN A 59 -29.20 19.38 -21.83
CA ASN A 59 -29.99 19.14 -23.06
C ASN A 59 -31.45 18.73 -22.80
N ALA A 60 -31.72 18.19 -21.60
CA ALA A 60 -33.09 17.80 -21.22
C ALA A 60 -34.00 19.00 -20.84
N ASP A 61 -33.37 20.14 -20.48
CA ASP A 61 -34.10 21.32 -20.01
C ASP A 61 -33.80 22.58 -20.85
N LYS A 62 -34.86 23.31 -21.26
CA LYS A 62 -34.74 24.51 -22.08
C LYS A 62 -34.22 25.74 -21.34
N GLU A 63 -34.37 25.82 -20.03
CA GLU A 63 -33.79 26.90 -19.26
C GLU A 63 -32.27 26.68 -19.10
N LEU A 64 -31.85 25.42 -18.96
CA LEU A 64 -30.46 25.09 -18.90
C LEU A 64 -29.73 25.26 -20.23
N SER A 65 -30.30 24.72 -21.33
CA SER A 65 -29.67 24.73 -22.67
C SER A 65 -29.94 25.98 -23.49
N GLY A 66 -31.05 26.66 -23.22
CA GLY A 66 -31.52 27.79 -24.01
C GLY A 66 -32.38 27.40 -25.18
N THR A 67 -32.85 28.41 -25.90
CA THR A 67 -33.66 28.34 -27.13
C THR A 67 -32.99 29.16 -28.22
N LYS A 68 -33.54 29.15 -29.45
CA LYS A 68 -33.03 29.99 -30.53
C LYS A 68 -33.04 31.49 -30.23
N THR A 69 -33.90 31.93 -29.30
CA THR A 69 -34.12 33.35 -28.95
C THR A 69 -33.62 33.72 -27.57
N LYS A 70 -33.35 32.76 -26.68
CA LYS A 70 -32.91 33.01 -25.30
C LYS A 70 -31.73 32.11 -24.96
N LYS A 71 -30.61 32.71 -24.51
CA LYS A 71 -29.45 31.96 -24.04
C LYS A 71 -29.80 31.21 -22.75
N GLY A 72 -29.44 29.92 -22.69
CA GLY A 72 -29.63 29.12 -21.49
C GLY A 72 -28.60 29.42 -20.40
N PHE A 73 -28.75 28.75 -19.28
CA PHE A 73 -27.79 28.90 -18.15
C PHE A 73 -26.42 28.33 -18.45
N PHE A 74 -26.33 27.38 -19.37
CA PHE A 74 -25.08 26.75 -19.77
C PHE A 74 -24.86 26.79 -21.27
N THR A 75 -23.57 26.75 -21.68
CA THR A 75 -23.18 26.59 -23.09
C THR A 75 -22.18 25.45 -23.19
N ILE A 76 -22.55 24.36 -23.84
CA ILE A 76 -21.72 23.19 -24.05
C ILE A 76 -20.68 23.46 -25.14
N GLN A 77 -19.42 23.19 -24.89
CA GLN A 77 -18.29 23.27 -25.83
C GLN A 77 -17.54 21.93 -25.86
N ASP A 78 -18.13 20.90 -26.47
CA ASP A 78 -17.59 19.53 -26.51
C ASP A 78 -16.16 19.46 -27.06
N TYR A 79 -15.86 20.24 -28.10
CA TYR A 79 -14.52 20.28 -28.73
C TYR A 79 -13.41 20.83 -27.80
N ARG A 80 -13.78 21.52 -26.72
CA ARG A 80 -12.87 22.02 -25.68
C ARG A 80 -12.99 21.29 -24.37
N SER A 81 -13.74 20.21 -24.30
CA SER A 81 -14.01 19.45 -23.06
C SER A 81 -14.46 20.34 -21.89
N ARG A 82 -15.35 21.34 -22.18
CA ARG A 82 -15.84 22.29 -21.18
C ARG A 82 -17.29 22.69 -21.36
N ILE A 83 -17.89 23.16 -20.30
CA ILE A 83 -19.22 23.77 -20.25
C ILE A 83 -19.06 25.16 -19.64
N LEU A 84 -19.54 26.18 -20.32
CA LEU A 84 -19.57 27.56 -19.82
C LEU A 84 -20.80 27.79 -18.96
N CYS A 85 -20.60 28.43 -17.82
CA CYS A 85 -21.63 28.83 -16.87
C CYS A 85 -22.05 30.26 -17.20
N ASN A 86 -23.24 30.47 -17.77
CA ASN A 86 -23.61 31.76 -18.37
C ASN A 86 -24.08 32.82 -17.34
N ILE A 87 -24.42 32.42 -16.10
CA ILE A 87 -24.84 33.33 -15.04
C ILE A 87 -23.61 33.91 -14.34
N THR A 88 -22.64 33.05 -13.98
CA THR A 88 -21.49 33.39 -13.16
C THR A 88 -20.22 33.67 -13.97
N HIS A 89 -20.27 33.45 -15.28
CA HIS A 89 -19.12 33.50 -16.19
C HIS A 89 -18.00 32.49 -15.85
N GLY A 90 -18.34 31.43 -15.09
CA GLY A 90 -17.43 30.33 -14.78
C GLY A 90 -17.39 29.25 -15.84
N GLU A 91 -16.64 28.21 -15.58
CA GLU A 91 -16.57 27.04 -16.47
C GLU A 91 -16.42 25.71 -15.71
N ILE A 92 -16.95 24.64 -16.31
CA ILE A 92 -16.76 23.26 -15.87
C ILE A 92 -15.84 22.59 -16.89
N ARG A 93 -14.68 22.03 -16.45
CA ARG A 93 -13.66 21.41 -17.31
C ARG A 93 -13.30 20.01 -16.85
N ALA A 94 -13.04 19.14 -17.84
CA ALA A 94 -12.42 17.84 -17.59
C ALA A 94 -10.89 17.97 -17.66
N LEU A 95 -10.18 17.34 -16.71
CA LEU A 95 -8.74 17.33 -16.65
C LEU A 95 -8.23 15.89 -16.48
N GLY A 96 -7.21 15.52 -17.26
CA GLY A 96 -6.46 14.28 -17.12
C GLY A 96 -5.13 14.51 -16.39
N ARG A 97 -4.40 13.43 -16.14
CA ARG A 97 -3.09 13.44 -15.45
C ARG A 97 -2.00 14.23 -16.20
N ASP A 98 -2.09 14.31 -17.52
CA ASP A 98 -1.03 14.88 -18.38
C ASP A 98 -1.04 16.41 -18.41
N THR A 99 -1.82 17.07 -17.58
CA THR A 99 -1.85 18.51 -17.43
C THR A 99 -0.76 18.99 -16.44
N ASP A 100 0.51 18.81 -16.80
CA ASP A 100 1.67 19.20 -15.97
C ASP A 100 1.85 20.72 -15.76
N THR A 101 0.96 21.56 -16.31
CA THR A 101 1.07 23.02 -16.28
C THR A 101 -0.06 23.66 -15.45
N ILE A 102 -0.37 23.10 -14.28
CA ILE A 102 -1.54 23.53 -13.52
C ILE A 102 -1.14 24.37 -12.29
N ASP A 103 -0.30 25.37 -12.49
CA ASP A 103 -0.11 26.41 -11.49
C ASP A 103 -1.22 27.48 -11.62
N GLY A 104 -1.87 27.83 -10.49
CA GLY A 104 -2.88 28.89 -10.41
C GLY A 104 -4.33 28.44 -10.42
N PHE A 105 -4.64 27.16 -10.19
CA PHE A 105 -6.03 26.70 -10.00
C PHE A 105 -6.62 27.16 -8.68
N ARG A 106 -7.85 27.69 -8.76
CA ARG A 106 -8.70 28.00 -7.61
C ARG A 106 -10.04 27.27 -7.76
N PRO A 107 -10.06 25.93 -7.57
CA PRO A 107 -11.28 25.17 -7.76
C PRO A 107 -12.32 25.55 -6.70
N TYR A 108 -13.48 25.99 -7.16
CA TYR A 108 -14.66 26.21 -6.30
C TYR A 108 -15.39 24.89 -6.05
N PHE A 109 -15.39 24.01 -7.05
CA PHE A 109 -15.77 22.61 -6.90
C PHE A 109 -14.81 21.72 -7.70
N GLY A 110 -14.36 20.62 -7.09
CA GLY A 110 -13.54 19.60 -7.72
C GLY A 110 -14.15 18.21 -7.56
N SER A 111 -14.31 17.47 -8.66
CA SER A 111 -14.73 16.07 -8.66
C SER A 111 -13.54 15.19 -9.02
N VAL A 112 -13.10 14.32 -8.10
CA VAL A 112 -12.07 13.31 -8.34
C VAL A 112 -12.76 11.96 -8.55
N ASP A 113 -12.77 11.48 -9.79
CA ASP A 113 -13.43 10.21 -10.15
C ASP A 113 -12.44 9.04 -10.19
N GLU A 114 -12.95 7.85 -9.87
CA GLU A 114 -12.19 6.59 -9.84
C GLU A 114 -10.87 6.71 -9.04
N TYR A 115 -10.93 7.33 -7.86
CA TYR A 115 -9.72 7.64 -7.07
C TYR A 115 -8.88 6.41 -6.74
N HIS A 116 -9.48 5.21 -6.63
CA HIS A 116 -8.76 3.94 -6.47
C HIS A 116 -7.76 3.62 -7.59
N LYS A 117 -7.85 4.29 -8.75
CA LYS A 117 -6.91 4.13 -9.87
C LYS A 117 -5.76 5.12 -9.85
N HIS A 118 -5.82 6.15 -9.00
CA HIS A 118 -4.76 7.13 -8.89
C HIS A 118 -3.57 6.52 -8.13
N LYS A 119 -2.41 6.47 -8.78
CA LYS A 119 -1.18 5.96 -8.18
C LYS A 119 -0.61 6.90 -7.11
N THR A 120 -0.84 8.19 -7.25
CA THR A 120 -0.38 9.24 -6.33
C THR A 120 -1.55 10.12 -5.92
N ASN A 121 -1.41 10.86 -4.83
CA ASN A 121 -2.42 11.83 -4.37
C ASN A 121 -2.28 13.22 -5.02
N GLN A 122 -1.38 13.37 -6.01
CA GLN A 122 -1.02 14.65 -6.60
C GLN A 122 -2.24 15.46 -7.07
N MET A 123 -3.14 14.86 -7.86
CA MET A 123 -4.33 15.56 -8.37
C MET A 123 -5.31 15.95 -7.27
N TYR A 124 -5.50 15.09 -6.27
CA TYR A 124 -6.33 15.41 -5.11
C TYR A 124 -5.73 16.57 -4.29
N LYS A 125 -4.43 16.53 -4.01
CA LYS A 125 -3.72 17.61 -3.33
C LYS A 125 -3.75 18.91 -4.12
N LEU A 126 -3.55 18.87 -5.43
CA LEU A 126 -3.62 20.04 -6.28
C LEU A 126 -4.98 20.78 -6.13
N LEU A 127 -6.08 20.01 -6.16
CA LEU A 127 -7.40 20.61 -5.96
C LEU A 127 -7.59 21.14 -4.54
N THR A 128 -7.20 20.39 -3.51
CA THR A 128 -7.39 20.82 -2.10
C THR A 128 -6.48 21.98 -1.72
N ASP A 129 -5.26 22.04 -2.26
CA ASP A 129 -4.33 23.13 -2.01
C ASP A 129 -4.74 24.41 -2.74
N GLY A 130 -5.30 24.28 -3.95
CA GLY A 130 -5.73 25.43 -4.76
C GLY A 130 -6.96 26.18 -4.21
N CYS A 131 -7.73 25.56 -3.31
CA CYS A 131 -8.94 26.17 -2.74
C CYS A 131 -8.79 26.68 -1.30
N LYS A 132 -7.59 26.61 -0.70
CA LYS A 132 -7.36 27.00 0.71
C LYS A 132 -7.76 28.44 1.04
N ASP A 133 -7.63 29.35 0.09
CA ASP A 133 -7.97 30.76 0.25
C ASP A 133 -9.45 31.08 -0.04
N LEU A 134 -10.27 30.08 -0.37
CA LEU A 134 -11.70 30.24 -0.58
C LEU A 134 -12.45 29.96 0.74
N ASP A 135 -13.40 30.83 1.07
CA ASP A 135 -14.29 30.65 2.24
C ASP A 135 -15.16 29.40 2.09
N GLU A 136 -15.69 29.21 0.88
CA GLU A 136 -16.54 28.08 0.51
C GLU A 136 -15.97 27.35 -0.70
N TYR A 137 -15.88 26.04 -0.60
CA TYR A 137 -15.51 25.13 -1.71
C TYR A 137 -15.90 23.70 -1.34
N LEU A 138 -15.91 22.81 -2.34
CA LEU A 138 -16.08 21.38 -2.11
C LEU A 138 -15.21 20.58 -3.07
N ILE A 139 -14.35 19.71 -2.52
CA ILE A 139 -13.64 18.69 -3.29
C ILE A 139 -14.29 17.34 -3.01
N SER A 140 -14.90 16.75 -4.04
CA SER A 140 -15.67 15.52 -3.95
C SER A 140 -14.92 14.36 -4.58
N VAL A 141 -14.56 13.38 -3.77
CA VAL A 141 -13.98 12.10 -4.22
C VAL A 141 -15.07 11.07 -4.39
N ILE A 142 -15.16 10.47 -5.58
CA ILE A 142 -16.05 9.36 -5.87
C ILE A 142 -15.25 8.15 -6.36
N THR A 143 -15.50 6.99 -5.80
CA THR A 143 -14.71 5.80 -6.10
C THR A 143 -15.47 4.50 -5.82
N THR A 144 -14.90 3.40 -6.24
CA THR A 144 -15.12 2.06 -5.70
C THR A 144 -13.92 1.64 -4.87
N ALA A 145 -14.02 0.54 -4.16
CA ALA A 145 -12.84 -0.14 -3.64
C ALA A 145 -11.87 -0.49 -4.78
N GLY A 146 -10.63 -0.71 -4.44
CA GLY A 146 -9.54 -1.04 -5.36
C GLY A 146 -8.79 -2.29 -4.95
N PHE A 147 -7.70 -2.54 -5.68
CA PHE A 147 -6.83 -3.70 -5.47
C PHE A 147 -5.49 -3.34 -4.80
N ASP A 148 -5.17 -2.07 -4.67
CA ASP A 148 -3.92 -1.61 -4.06
C ASP A 148 -4.19 -1.07 -2.65
N LEU A 149 -3.83 -1.90 -1.65
CA LEU A 149 -4.02 -1.57 -0.23
C LEU A 149 -3.06 -0.46 0.28
N ASN A 150 -2.04 -0.12 -0.51
CA ASN A 150 -1.11 0.99 -0.23
C ASN A 150 -1.42 2.23 -1.07
N SER A 151 -2.57 2.27 -1.75
CA SER A 151 -2.96 3.42 -2.57
C SER A 151 -3.37 4.63 -1.73
N PRO A 152 -3.24 5.86 -2.26
CA PRO A 152 -3.75 7.05 -1.62
C PRO A 152 -5.27 6.98 -1.33
N CYS A 153 -6.01 6.28 -2.18
CA CYS A 153 -7.43 6.07 -1.99
C CYS A 153 -7.73 5.20 -0.77
N LYS A 154 -6.94 4.13 -0.54
CA LYS A 154 -7.09 3.28 0.65
C LYS A 154 -6.73 4.05 1.93
N ALA A 155 -5.69 4.87 1.90
CA ALA A 155 -5.32 5.72 3.03
C ALA A 155 -6.45 6.73 3.38
N LEU A 156 -7.09 7.33 2.36
CA LEU A 156 -8.24 8.22 2.57
C LEU A 156 -9.47 7.44 3.06
N TYR A 157 -9.72 6.23 2.56
CA TYR A 157 -10.76 5.34 3.07
C TYR A 157 -10.57 5.05 4.55
N ASP A 158 -9.36 4.67 4.98
CA ASP A 158 -9.07 4.37 6.38
C ASP A 158 -9.26 5.59 7.28
N TYR A 159 -8.87 6.78 6.81
CA TYR A 159 -9.17 8.03 7.48
C TYR A 159 -10.67 8.26 7.64
N CYS A 160 -11.45 8.02 6.58
CA CYS A 160 -12.91 8.13 6.60
C CYS A 160 -13.56 7.12 7.56
N ILE A 161 -13.07 5.90 7.64
CA ILE A 161 -13.52 4.89 8.60
C ILE A 161 -13.25 5.36 10.04
N ASN A 162 -12.10 5.97 10.31
CA ASN A 162 -11.78 6.53 11.63
C ASN A 162 -12.73 7.68 12.01
N ILE A 163 -13.20 8.47 11.04
CA ILE A 163 -14.23 9.51 11.29
C ILE A 163 -15.57 8.84 11.63
N ILE A 164 -16.02 7.87 10.85
CA ILE A 164 -17.29 7.16 11.06
C ILE A 164 -17.31 6.46 12.44
N SER A 165 -16.19 5.85 12.82
CA SER A 165 -16.06 5.15 14.11
C SER A 165 -15.92 6.09 15.31
N GLY A 166 -15.75 7.41 15.08
CA GLY A 166 -15.53 8.40 16.13
C GLY A 166 -14.10 8.43 16.68
N ALA A 167 -13.16 7.69 16.09
CA ALA A 167 -11.75 7.74 16.47
C ALA A 167 -11.06 9.06 16.08
N VAL A 168 -11.57 9.72 15.05
CA VAL A 168 -11.13 11.03 14.58
C VAL A 168 -12.34 11.95 14.45
N CYS A 169 -12.22 13.21 14.89
CA CYS A 169 -13.24 14.24 14.72
C CYS A 169 -12.80 15.19 13.59
N ASP A 170 -13.52 15.17 12.46
CA ASP A 170 -13.36 16.12 11.36
C ASP A 170 -14.71 16.50 10.76
N ASP A 171 -15.22 17.65 11.18
CA ASP A 171 -16.50 18.22 10.73
C ASP A 171 -16.44 18.78 9.29
N THR A 172 -15.27 18.85 8.69
CA THR A 172 -15.08 19.37 7.32
C THR A 172 -15.12 18.27 6.26
N GLN A 173 -14.98 16.99 6.67
CA GLN A 173 -15.01 15.82 5.81
C GLN A 173 -16.40 15.17 5.83
N PHE A 174 -17.09 15.17 4.69
CA PHE A 174 -18.30 14.35 4.51
C PHE A 174 -17.92 12.94 4.06
N VAL A 175 -18.52 11.92 4.68
CA VAL A 175 -18.23 10.51 4.36
C VAL A 175 -19.52 9.78 4.03
N PHE A 176 -19.52 9.08 2.88
CA PHE A 176 -20.58 8.17 2.49
C PHE A 176 -19.96 6.89 1.89
N ILE A 177 -19.94 5.83 2.67
CA ILE A 177 -19.36 4.53 2.30
C ILE A 177 -20.44 3.46 2.35
N CYS A 178 -20.57 2.70 1.26
CA CYS A 178 -21.46 1.57 1.13
C CYS A 178 -20.62 0.31 0.84
N ASP A 179 -20.30 -0.42 1.88
CA ASP A 179 -19.59 -1.70 1.80
C ASP A 179 -20.21 -2.71 2.79
N PRO A 180 -19.99 -4.02 2.60
CA PRO A 180 -20.38 -5.05 3.54
C PRO A 180 -19.62 -4.95 4.85
N ASP A 181 -20.21 -5.46 5.92
CA ASP A 181 -19.52 -5.67 7.18
C ASP A 181 -18.52 -6.84 7.05
N LYS A 182 -17.51 -6.86 7.95
CA LYS A 182 -16.39 -7.80 7.88
C LYS A 182 -16.81 -9.27 7.92
N ASP A 183 -17.90 -9.57 8.64
CA ASP A 183 -18.42 -10.91 8.87
C ASP A 183 -19.58 -11.29 7.93
N ASP A 184 -19.90 -10.43 6.97
CA ASP A 184 -20.95 -10.68 6.01
C ASP A 184 -20.56 -11.78 5.00
N ASP A 185 -21.47 -12.69 4.74
CA ASP A 185 -21.30 -13.65 3.65
C ASP A 185 -21.48 -12.96 2.30
N ILE A 186 -20.40 -12.93 1.51
CA ILE A 186 -20.36 -12.28 0.18
C ILE A 186 -21.35 -12.90 -0.83
N TRP A 187 -21.94 -14.06 -0.53
CA TRP A 187 -22.86 -14.74 -1.41
C TRP A 187 -24.35 -14.47 -1.11
N GLN A 188 -24.64 -13.65 -0.10
CA GLN A 188 -25.99 -13.28 0.30
C GLN A 188 -26.46 -11.99 -0.38
N GLU A 189 -27.72 -11.97 -0.84
CA GLU A 189 -28.33 -10.78 -1.47
C GLU A 189 -28.39 -9.58 -0.52
N THR A 190 -28.55 -9.83 0.79
CA THR A 190 -28.52 -8.79 1.83
C THR A 190 -27.17 -8.09 1.92
N THR A 191 -26.08 -8.82 1.74
CA THR A 191 -24.73 -8.28 1.68
C THR A 191 -24.55 -7.40 0.44
N TRP A 192 -25.11 -7.83 -0.71
CA TRP A 192 -25.01 -7.05 -1.96
C TRP A 192 -25.73 -5.71 -1.86
N GLN A 193 -26.87 -5.64 -1.13
CA GLN A 193 -27.61 -4.41 -0.91
C GLN A 193 -26.79 -3.37 -0.16
N LYS A 194 -25.97 -3.77 0.83
CA LYS A 194 -25.10 -2.85 1.58
C LYS A 194 -24.14 -2.07 0.68
N ALA A 195 -23.59 -2.73 -0.34
CA ALA A 195 -22.67 -2.11 -1.30
C ALA A 195 -23.36 -1.33 -2.43
N ASN A 196 -24.68 -1.54 -2.63
CA ASN A 196 -25.43 -1.05 -3.77
C ASN A 196 -26.70 -0.28 -3.34
N PRO A 197 -26.57 1.00 -2.93
CA PRO A 197 -27.70 1.78 -2.43
C PRO A 197 -28.79 2.03 -3.52
N PHE A 198 -28.42 2.05 -4.81
CA PHE A 198 -29.40 2.10 -5.92
C PHE A 198 -29.86 0.69 -6.29
N TRP A 199 -30.79 0.14 -5.51
CA TRP A 199 -31.30 -1.21 -5.67
C TRP A 199 -32.49 -1.27 -6.63
N THR A 200 -32.33 -2.01 -7.71
CA THR A 200 -33.38 -2.25 -8.71
C THR A 200 -33.45 -3.74 -9.07
N PRO A 201 -34.61 -4.25 -9.58
CA PRO A 201 -34.70 -5.66 -10.03
C PRO A 201 -33.62 -6.03 -11.04
N ARG A 202 -33.37 -5.14 -12.02
CA ARG A 202 -32.31 -5.34 -13.02
C ARG A 202 -30.91 -5.41 -12.38
N ARG A 203 -30.67 -4.61 -11.33
CA ARG A 203 -29.41 -4.63 -10.59
C ARG A 203 -29.20 -5.97 -9.91
N LEU A 204 -30.25 -6.50 -9.28
CA LEU A 204 -30.21 -7.80 -8.63
C LEU A 204 -29.90 -8.93 -9.61
N GLU A 205 -30.55 -8.93 -10.80
CA GLU A 205 -30.28 -9.93 -11.84
C GLU A 205 -28.81 -9.90 -12.28
N ASN A 206 -28.26 -8.72 -12.53
CA ASN A 206 -26.86 -8.57 -12.90
C ASN A 206 -25.90 -9.09 -11.78
N LEU A 207 -26.18 -8.74 -10.53
CA LEU A 207 -25.36 -9.21 -9.40
C LEU A 207 -25.45 -10.74 -9.22
N LYS A 208 -26.62 -11.35 -9.46
CA LYS A 208 -26.76 -12.81 -9.46
C LYS A 208 -25.90 -13.47 -10.54
N ALA A 209 -25.89 -12.91 -11.74
CA ALA A 209 -25.07 -13.41 -12.85
C ALA A 209 -23.56 -13.26 -12.53
N ASP A 210 -23.14 -12.10 -12.00
CA ASP A 210 -21.76 -11.85 -11.60
C ASP A 210 -21.32 -12.79 -10.46
N ALA A 211 -22.19 -13.04 -9.46
CA ALA A 211 -21.93 -13.94 -8.35
C ALA A 211 -21.76 -15.39 -8.82
N VAL A 212 -22.63 -15.87 -9.72
CA VAL A 212 -22.51 -17.22 -10.31
C VAL A 212 -21.19 -17.37 -11.05
N LYS A 213 -20.82 -16.38 -11.86
CA LYS A 213 -19.54 -16.37 -12.58
C LYS A 213 -18.36 -16.37 -11.61
N ALA A 214 -18.37 -15.50 -10.62
CA ALA A 214 -17.32 -15.37 -9.62
C ALA A 214 -17.12 -16.66 -8.82
N ARG A 215 -18.22 -17.35 -8.46
CA ARG A 215 -18.18 -18.63 -7.72
C ARG A 215 -17.59 -19.76 -8.57
N ASN A 216 -17.93 -19.82 -9.85
CA ASN A 216 -17.50 -20.92 -10.72
C ASN A 216 -16.08 -20.72 -11.30
N MET A 217 -15.70 -19.48 -11.61
CA MET A 217 -14.41 -19.17 -12.21
C MET A 217 -13.32 -18.88 -11.17
N GLY A 218 -13.68 -18.37 -10.00
CA GLY A 218 -12.72 -17.96 -8.97
C GLY A 218 -11.78 -16.83 -9.43
N GLY A 219 -10.56 -16.78 -8.88
CA GLY A 219 -9.47 -15.90 -9.34
C GLY A 219 -9.90 -14.44 -9.59
N ASP A 220 -9.61 -13.94 -10.78
CA ASP A 220 -9.93 -12.55 -11.18
C ASP A 220 -11.42 -12.24 -11.19
N ASP A 221 -12.27 -13.19 -11.55
CA ASP A 221 -13.72 -12.97 -11.57
C ASP A 221 -14.27 -12.81 -10.16
N LEU A 222 -13.78 -13.59 -9.20
CA LEU A 222 -14.12 -13.44 -7.78
C LEU A 222 -13.63 -12.09 -7.23
N ARG A 223 -12.37 -11.74 -7.48
CA ARG A 223 -11.80 -10.46 -7.05
C ARG A 223 -12.57 -9.27 -7.65
N ASN A 224 -12.91 -9.35 -8.93
CA ASN A 224 -13.72 -8.31 -9.60
C ASN A 224 -15.11 -8.19 -9.00
N PHE A 225 -15.76 -9.31 -8.66
CA PHE A 225 -17.06 -9.30 -8.00
C PHE A 225 -16.96 -8.63 -6.62
N GLN A 226 -16.01 -9.05 -5.79
CA GLN A 226 -15.78 -8.46 -4.47
C GLN A 226 -15.50 -6.95 -4.56
N THR A 227 -14.60 -6.52 -5.46
CA THR A 227 -14.16 -5.12 -5.51
C THR A 227 -15.17 -4.22 -6.23
N LYS A 228 -15.65 -4.64 -7.40
CA LYS A 228 -16.47 -3.77 -8.26
C LYS A 228 -17.95 -3.83 -7.92
N SER A 229 -18.45 -5.01 -7.55
CA SER A 229 -19.86 -5.21 -7.26
C SER A 229 -20.18 -5.08 -5.78
N LEU A 230 -19.30 -5.59 -4.89
CA LEU A 230 -19.48 -5.52 -3.45
C LEU A 230 -18.67 -4.42 -2.75
N ASN A 231 -17.86 -3.67 -3.49
CA ASN A 231 -17.10 -2.56 -2.93
C ASN A 231 -16.13 -2.94 -1.81
N ILE A 232 -15.64 -4.18 -1.81
CA ILE A 232 -14.69 -4.72 -0.83
C ILE A 232 -13.27 -4.46 -1.34
N TRP A 233 -12.40 -3.93 -0.46
CA TRP A 233 -10.97 -3.84 -0.75
C TRP A 233 -10.36 -5.24 -0.76
N VAL A 234 -9.84 -5.64 -1.91
CA VAL A 234 -9.22 -6.96 -2.12
C VAL A 234 -7.81 -6.76 -2.64
N GLN A 235 -6.88 -7.50 -2.06
CA GLN A 235 -5.52 -7.51 -2.56
C GLN A 235 -5.49 -8.11 -3.99
N ALA A 236 -4.97 -7.34 -4.95
CA ALA A 236 -4.89 -7.81 -6.34
C ALA A 236 -3.70 -8.73 -6.52
N THR A 237 -3.93 -9.89 -6.98
CA THR A 237 -3.05 -10.83 -7.67
C THR A 237 -2.60 -12.04 -6.87
N ASP A 238 -2.66 -13.17 -7.56
CA ASP A 238 -1.95 -14.41 -7.25
C ASP A 238 -0.42 -14.20 -7.21
N ASP A 239 0.07 -13.04 -7.69
CA ASP A 239 1.49 -12.65 -7.70
C ASP A 239 1.94 -11.95 -6.42
N ARG A 240 1.04 -11.52 -5.53
CA ARG A 240 1.46 -10.96 -4.25
C ARG A 240 2.13 -12.02 -3.39
N TYR A 241 3.19 -11.58 -2.72
CA TYR A 241 3.99 -12.49 -1.93
C TYR A 241 3.25 -12.99 -0.70
N LEU A 242 2.67 -12.09 0.10
CA LEU A 242 1.98 -12.41 1.35
C LEU A 242 0.50 -12.02 1.31
N ASN A 243 -0.31 -12.74 2.08
CA ASN A 243 -1.66 -12.33 2.42
C ASN A 243 -1.60 -11.24 3.50
N ALA A 244 -2.18 -10.05 3.22
CA ALA A 244 -2.14 -8.91 4.13
C ALA A 244 -2.84 -9.17 5.47
N GLU A 245 -3.90 -9.98 5.51
CA GLU A 245 -4.62 -10.31 6.75
C GLU A 245 -3.80 -11.25 7.63
N ASN A 246 -3.15 -12.25 7.02
CA ASN A 246 -2.29 -13.19 7.75
C ASN A 246 -1.04 -12.47 8.27
N TRP A 247 -0.45 -11.58 7.46
CA TRP A 247 0.63 -10.70 7.91
C TRP A 247 0.22 -9.84 9.10
N ALA A 248 -0.94 -9.20 9.04
CA ALA A 248 -1.44 -8.35 10.14
C ALA A 248 -1.65 -9.12 11.45
N LYS A 249 -2.04 -10.40 11.37
CA LYS A 249 -2.19 -11.28 12.56
C LYS A 249 -0.85 -11.64 13.21
N CYS A 250 0.25 -11.60 12.47
CA CYS A 250 1.60 -11.83 12.97
C CYS A 250 2.15 -10.65 13.78
N GLY A 251 1.56 -9.46 13.64
CA GLY A 251 1.97 -8.25 14.34
C GLY A 251 1.41 -8.15 15.75
N ASP A 252 2.29 -8.00 16.73
CA ASP A 252 1.89 -7.81 18.14
C ASP A 252 2.65 -6.64 18.82
N GLY A 253 2.78 -6.67 20.13
CA GLY A 253 3.52 -5.66 20.89
C GLY A 253 4.97 -6.05 21.22
N THR A 254 5.44 -7.21 20.78
CA THR A 254 6.81 -7.69 21.03
C THR A 254 7.83 -6.71 20.45
N CYS A 255 8.88 -6.45 21.18
CA CYS A 255 9.94 -5.53 20.79
C CYS A 255 11.34 -6.15 20.98
N LEU A 256 12.34 -5.46 20.46
CA LEU A 256 13.72 -5.96 20.51
C LEU A 256 14.25 -6.13 21.97
N GLU A 257 13.68 -5.43 22.94
CA GLU A 257 14.01 -5.58 24.36
C GLU A 257 13.68 -6.97 24.90
N ASP A 258 12.63 -7.59 24.37
CA ASP A 258 12.19 -8.95 24.74
C ASP A 258 13.16 -10.02 24.22
N MET A 259 14.04 -9.65 23.29
CA MET A 259 15.05 -10.52 22.67
C MET A 259 16.42 -10.45 23.36
N ARG A 260 16.53 -9.79 24.50
CA ARG A 260 17.81 -9.65 25.23
C ARG A 260 18.50 -10.99 25.46
N GLY A 261 19.80 -11.05 25.15
CA GLY A 261 20.67 -12.23 25.34
C GLY A 261 20.41 -13.37 24.36
N ARG A 262 19.49 -13.21 23.39
CA ARG A 262 19.13 -14.27 22.44
C ARG A 262 20.04 -14.29 21.21
N GLU A 263 20.08 -15.45 20.59
CA GLU A 263 20.75 -15.69 19.33
C GLU A 263 19.93 -15.13 18.17
N CYS A 264 20.63 -14.53 17.18
CA CYS A 264 19.99 -13.93 16.03
C CYS A 264 20.85 -14.00 14.77
N TYR A 265 20.20 -13.78 13.62
CA TYR A 265 20.80 -13.65 12.32
C TYR A 265 20.49 -12.25 11.78
N LEU A 266 21.45 -11.65 11.06
CA LEU A 266 21.26 -10.36 10.40
C LEU A 266 21.21 -10.58 8.89
N GLY A 267 20.11 -10.20 8.26
CA GLY A 267 19.99 -10.13 6.80
C GLY A 267 20.14 -8.69 6.34
N LEU A 268 20.92 -8.46 5.28
CA LEU A 268 21.15 -7.15 4.70
C LEU A 268 20.78 -7.15 3.21
N ASP A 269 20.00 -6.16 2.82
CA ASP A 269 19.78 -5.79 1.42
C ASP A 269 20.42 -4.42 1.17
N LEU A 270 21.54 -4.42 0.44
CA LEU A 270 22.42 -3.28 0.24
C LEU A 270 22.14 -2.60 -1.11
N SER A 271 21.73 -1.35 -1.09
CA SER A 271 21.56 -0.55 -2.31
C SER A 271 22.83 0.20 -2.67
N SER A 272 23.04 0.45 -3.98
CA SER A 272 24.16 1.28 -4.50
C SER A 272 24.01 2.78 -4.23
N GLY A 273 23.15 3.20 -3.32
CA GLY A 273 22.98 4.58 -2.87
C GLY A 273 21.81 5.34 -3.48
N GLY A 274 20.97 4.67 -4.28
CA GLY A 274 19.74 5.28 -4.84
C GLY A 274 18.45 4.82 -4.18
N ASP A 275 18.46 3.65 -3.57
CA ASP A 275 17.32 2.99 -2.96
C ASP A 275 17.44 2.92 -1.45
N LEU A 276 16.38 2.45 -0.78
CA LEU A 276 16.44 2.05 0.61
C LEU A 276 17.50 0.96 0.76
N THR A 277 18.25 1.04 1.84
CA THR A 277 19.05 -0.08 2.33
C THR A 277 18.42 -0.56 3.60
N SER A 278 18.25 -1.85 3.76
CA SER A 278 17.56 -2.41 4.91
C SER A 278 18.34 -3.55 5.55
N GLY A 279 18.19 -3.68 6.85
CA GLY A 279 18.68 -4.82 7.59
C GLY A 279 17.59 -5.37 8.51
N THR A 280 17.53 -6.69 8.65
CA THR A 280 16.57 -7.38 9.52
C THR A 280 17.31 -8.34 10.45
N LEU A 281 17.10 -8.16 11.75
CA LEU A 281 17.47 -9.15 12.77
C LEU A 281 16.35 -10.17 12.91
N GLU A 282 16.69 -11.44 12.85
CA GLU A 282 15.74 -12.53 13.00
C GLU A 282 16.15 -13.46 14.14
N PHE A 283 15.21 -13.77 15.00
CA PHE A 283 15.38 -14.54 16.22
C PHE A 283 14.54 -15.82 16.15
N PRO A 284 15.13 -16.99 15.93
CA PRO A 284 14.43 -18.26 16.10
C PRO A 284 14.06 -18.46 17.57
N LEU A 285 12.78 -18.72 17.82
CA LEU A 285 12.23 -18.90 19.16
C LEU A 285 11.52 -20.24 19.26
N LEU A 286 11.56 -20.85 20.45
CA LEU A 286 10.72 -21.98 20.79
C LEU A 286 9.67 -21.52 21.83
N ILE A 287 8.42 -21.36 21.40
CA ILE A 287 7.32 -20.91 22.25
C ILE A 287 6.28 -22.04 22.29
N GLU A 288 5.96 -22.54 23.48
CA GLU A 288 5.02 -23.65 23.70
C GLU A 288 5.31 -24.88 22.79
N ASN A 289 6.57 -25.22 22.68
CA ASN A 289 7.07 -26.32 21.83
C ASN A 289 6.80 -26.11 20.32
N ARG A 290 6.53 -24.87 19.88
CA ARG A 290 6.38 -24.47 18.48
C ARG A 290 7.51 -23.53 18.09
N LYS A 291 8.08 -23.76 16.91
CA LYS A 291 9.06 -22.88 16.33
C LYS A 291 8.38 -21.61 15.86
N LYS A 292 8.90 -20.47 16.30
CA LYS A 292 8.47 -19.14 15.85
C LYS A 292 9.69 -18.28 15.53
N PHE A 293 9.47 -17.20 14.78
CA PHE A 293 10.54 -16.27 14.41
C PHE A 293 10.10 -14.86 14.74
N TYR A 294 10.86 -14.18 15.59
CA TYR A 294 10.70 -12.75 15.78
C TYR A 294 11.61 -12.02 14.80
N ILE A 295 11.09 -11.01 14.11
CA ILE A 295 11.83 -10.17 13.16
C ILE A 295 11.78 -8.71 13.57
N ASP A 296 12.96 -8.04 13.51
CA ASP A 296 13.10 -6.61 13.74
C ASP A 296 13.86 -6.00 12.55
N SER A 297 13.20 -5.13 11.82
CA SER A 297 13.73 -4.54 10.58
C SER A 297 13.91 -3.04 10.72
N HIS A 298 15.04 -2.53 10.20
CA HIS A 298 15.35 -1.12 10.14
C HIS A 298 15.92 -0.73 8.79
N SER A 299 15.61 0.47 8.33
CA SER A 299 16.04 0.95 7.02
C SER A 299 16.88 2.23 7.10
N PHE A 300 17.66 2.47 6.04
CA PHE A 300 18.56 3.61 5.92
C PHE A 300 18.34 4.26 4.56
N LEU A 301 18.36 5.60 4.53
CA LEU A 301 18.18 6.38 3.31
C LEU A 301 19.10 7.61 3.33
N PRO A 302 19.81 7.94 2.23
CA PRO A 302 20.51 9.21 2.13
C PRO A 302 19.54 10.39 2.27
N LYS A 303 19.84 11.32 3.18
CA LYS A 303 18.96 12.46 3.51
C LYS A 303 18.58 13.29 2.27
N MET A 304 19.51 13.49 1.35
CA MET A 304 19.28 14.29 0.13
C MET A 304 18.34 13.62 -0.89
N ARG A 305 18.03 12.33 -0.71
CA ARG A 305 17.08 11.61 -1.56
C ARG A 305 15.68 11.51 -0.97
N LEU A 306 15.48 12.01 0.24
CA LEU A 306 14.19 11.92 0.96
C LEU A 306 13.03 12.49 0.13
N ASP A 307 13.19 13.71 -0.43
CA ASP A 307 12.14 14.37 -1.20
C ASP A 307 11.81 13.63 -2.51
N GLU A 308 12.81 13.02 -3.14
CA GLU A 308 12.65 12.18 -4.33
C GLU A 308 11.78 10.96 -3.99
N HIS A 309 12.10 10.25 -2.91
CA HIS A 309 11.37 9.07 -2.47
C HIS A 309 9.94 9.39 -2.01
N ILE A 310 9.74 10.50 -1.31
CA ILE A 310 8.38 10.94 -0.93
C ILE A 310 7.52 11.15 -2.18
N LYS A 311 8.08 11.75 -3.23
CA LYS A 311 7.36 12.02 -4.47
C LYS A 311 7.11 10.77 -5.31
N SER A 312 8.11 9.87 -5.41
CA SER A 312 8.01 8.67 -6.25
C SER A 312 7.15 7.58 -5.61
N ASP A 313 7.32 7.35 -4.30
CA ASP A 313 6.78 6.16 -3.63
C ASP A 313 5.45 6.48 -2.94
N ASN A 314 5.13 7.76 -2.76
CA ASN A 314 3.95 8.25 -2.06
C ASN A 314 3.78 7.61 -0.66
N ALA A 315 4.87 7.46 0.08
CA ALA A 315 4.96 6.80 1.35
C ALA A 315 5.39 7.77 2.48
N PRO A 316 5.05 7.53 3.74
CA PRO A 316 5.25 8.46 4.85
C PRO A 316 6.68 8.41 5.42
N TYR A 317 7.69 8.66 4.60
CA TYR A 317 9.11 8.61 4.98
C TYR A 317 9.47 9.49 6.17
N ILE A 318 8.84 10.67 6.30
CA ILE A 318 9.07 11.59 7.42
C ILE A 318 8.57 10.98 8.73
N ASP A 319 7.37 10.37 8.73
CA ASP A 319 6.83 9.68 9.91
C ASP A 319 7.72 8.51 10.32
N TRP A 320 8.18 7.72 9.35
CA TRP A 320 9.09 6.61 9.63
C TRP A 320 10.42 7.07 10.24
N ALA A 321 10.97 8.19 9.76
CA ALA A 321 12.19 8.76 10.35
C ALA A 321 11.95 9.30 11.78
N GLN A 322 10.81 9.94 12.04
CA GLN A 322 10.44 10.44 13.37
C GLN A 322 10.19 9.31 14.39
N ARG A 323 9.77 8.15 13.91
CA ARG A 323 9.48 6.95 14.73
C ARG A 323 10.66 5.98 14.83
N ASP A 324 11.86 6.39 14.45
CA ASP A 324 13.06 5.55 14.45
C ASP A 324 12.92 4.23 13.64
N LEU A 325 12.09 4.21 12.59
CA LEU A 325 11.99 3.08 11.67
C LEU A 325 12.93 3.26 10.46
N LEU A 326 13.36 4.48 10.20
CA LEU A 326 14.22 4.89 9.12
C LEU A 326 15.32 5.84 9.63
N THR A 327 16.57 5.51 9.37
CA THR A 327 17.70 6.41 9.62
C THR A 327 18.04 7.20 8.37
N LEU A 328 17.99 8.53 8.46
CA LEU A 328 18.47 9.41 7.40
C LEU A 328 19.97 9.62 7.57
N THR A 329 20.77 9.19 6.57
CA THR A 329 22.23 9.26 6.63
C THR A 329 22.73 10.56 6.02
N GLU A 330 23.70 11.20 6.67
CA GLU A 330 24.46 12.35 6.14
C GLU A 330 25.73 11.78 5.50
N GLY A 331 25.64 11.31 4.28
CA GLY A 331 26.71 10.60 3.62
C GLY A 331 27.80 11.45 3.02
N GLU A 332 28.90 10.82 2.63
CA GLU A 332 29.93 11.39 1.74
C GLU A 332 29.30 11.86 0.42
N SER A 333 29.99 12.72 -0.34
CA SER A 333 29.48 13.25 -1.63
C SER A 333 28.20 14.10 -1.51
N GLY A 334 28.08 14.93 -0.46
CA GLY A 334 26.95 15.84 -0.30
C GLY A 334 25.64 15.15 0.11
N GLY A 335 25.70 13.94 0.69
CA GLY A 335 24.53 13.24 1.23
C GLY A 335 23.68 12.48 0.20
N TYR A 336 24.16 12.28 -1.03
CA TYR A 336 23.45 11.52 -2.08
C TYR A 336 23.75 10.03 -2.09
N LYS A 337 24.84 9.60 -1.44
CA LYS A 337 25.20 8.19 -1.30
C LYS A 337 25.04 7.75 0.15
N LEU A 338 24.66 6.50 0.33
CA LEU A 338 24.58 5.89 1.64
C LEU A 338 26.00 5.74 2.24
N ASP A 339 26.18 6.17 3.47
CA ASP A 339 27.36 5.85 4.26
C ASP A 339 27.07 4.59 5.10
N TYR A 340 27.69 3.50 4.72
CA TYR A 340 27.51 2.20 5.38
C TYR A 340 27.95 2.16 6.85
N LYS A 341 28.76 3.13 7.31
CA LYS A 341 29.15 3.27 8.71
C LYS A 341 27.95 3.47 9.63
N TYR A 342 26.87 4.10 9.11
CA TYR A 342 25.62 4.22 9.89
C TYR A 342 24.97 2.88 10.16
N ILE A 343 25.01 1.94 9.21
CA ILE A 343 24.45 0.58 9.36
C ILE A 343 25.23 -0.18 10.43
N ILE A 344 26.58 -0.15 10.32
CA ILE A 344 27.45 -0.82 11.28
C ILE A 344 27.23 -0.27 12.69
N ALA A 345 27.28 1.05 12.84
CA ALA A 345 27.09 1.71 14.13
C ALA A 345 25.72 1.39 14.75
N TYR A 346 24.67 1.33 13.92
CA TYR A 346 23.33 1.00 14.36
C TYR A 346 23.27 -0.42 14.93
N TYR A 347 23.70 -1.42 14.18
CA TYR A 347 23.64 -2.82 14.62
C TYR A 347 24.62 -3.12 15.77
N GLN A 348 25.81 -2.53 15.78
CA GLN A 348 26.73 -2.63 16.94
C GLN A 348 26.09 -2.08 18.22
N LYS A 349 25.40 -0.93 18.11
CA LYS A 349 24.68 -0.32 19.24
C LYS A 349 23.57 -1.24 19.75
N LEU A 350 22.77 -1.85 18.85
CA LEU A 350 21.71 -2.77 19.24
C LEU A 350 22.24 -4.05 19.87
N ILE A 351 23.25 -4.68 19.26
CA ILE A 351 23.88 -5.90 19.78
C ILE A 351 24.41 -5.65 21.18
N LYS A 352 25.12 -4.56 21.38
CA LYS A 352 25.64 -4.19 22.70
C LYS A 352 24.56 -3.84 23.71
N LYS A 353 23.56 -3.07 23.31
CA LYS A 353 22.46 -2.60 24.18
C LYS A 353 21.63 -3.75 24.73
N TYR A 354 21.34 -4.73 23.87
CA TYR A 354 20.47 -5.85 24.19
C TYR A 354 21.22 -7.17 24.43
N ASP A 355 22.55 -7.13 24.46
CA ASP A 355 23.41 -8.32 24.67
C ASP A 355 23.07 -9.44 23.66
N LEU A 356 22.84 -9.09 22.39
CA LEU A 356 22.43 -10.05 21.36
C LEU A 356 23.61 -10.92 20.94
N LYS A 357 23.34 -12.19 20.66
CA LYS A 357 24.31 -13.14 20.11
C LYS A 357 24.13 -13.26 18.62
N LEU A 358 24.77 -12.39 17.85
CA LEU A 358 24.77 -12.49 16.39
C LEU A 358 25.54 -13.73 15.97
N LEU A 359 24.92 -14.61 15.17
CA LEU A 359 25.51 -15.87 14.72
C LEU A 359 26.10 -15.77 13.31
N ALA A 360 25.39 -15.11 12.39
CA ALA A 360 25.86 -14.90 11.02
C ALA A 360 25.19 -13.67 10.40
N ILE A 361 25.81 -13.16 9.30
CA ILE A 361 25.28 -12.07 8.49
C ILE A 361 25.07 -12.58 7.06
N GLY A 362 23.84 -12.49 6.55
CA GLY A 362 23.50 -12.78 5.15
C GLY A 362 23.36 -11.48 4.36
N TYR A 363 23.95 -11.42 3.19
CA TYR A 363 23.97 -10.23 2.36
C TYR A 363 23.92 -10.55 0.86
N ASP A 364 23.32 -9.63 0.07
CA ASP A 364 23.45 -9.70 -1.39
C ASP A 364 24.85 -9.24 -1.81
N PRO A 365 25.63 -10.06 -2.57
CA PRO A 365 26.95 -9.68 -3.03
C PRO A 365 26.95 -8.47 -3.97
N HIS A 366 25.79 -8.12 -4.55
CA HIS A 366 25.67 -6.95 -5.41
C HIS A 366 25.87 -5.68 -4.61
N ASN A 367 26.93 -4.91 -4.91
CA ASN A 367 27.34 -3.67 -4.18
C ASN A 367 27.98 -3.90 -2.77
N ALA A 368 28.29 -5.13 -2.38
CA ALA A 368 28.82 -5.42 -1.06
C ALA A 368 30.36 -5.26 -0.93
N ASP A 369 31.12 -5.33 -2.04
CA ASP A 369 32.59 -5.43 -2.04
C ASP A 369 33.29 -4.36 -1.18
N ALA A 370 32.84 -3.12 -1.25
CA ALA A 370 33.40 -2.01 -0.47
C ALA A 370 33.01 -2.05 1.02
N PHE A 371 32.00 -2.83 1.38
CA PHE A 371 31.43 -2.88 2.73
C PHE A 371 31.82 -4.14 3.50
N LEU A 372 32.24 -5.19 2.81
CA LEU A 372 32.59 -6.48 3.44
C LEU A 372 33.70 -6.37 4.46
N SER A 373 34.73 -5.56 4.19
CA SER A 373 35.84 -5.33 5.13
C SER A 373 35.35 -4.70 6.46
N ASP A 374 34.34 -3.84 6.37
CA ASP A 374 33.78 -3.14 7.53
C ASP A 374 32.85 -4.04 8.35
N LEU A 375 32.12 -4.96 7.71
CA LEU A 375 31.30 -5.97 8.38
C LEU A 375 32.11 -6.99 9.19
N ALA A 376 33.38 -7.20 8.85
CA ALA A 376 34.26 -8.08 9.61
C ALA A 376 34.40 -7.70 11.09
N ILE A 377 34.05 -6.47 11.46
CA ILE A 377 34.03 -5.98 12.85
C ILE A 377 33.07 -6.77 13.76
N PHE A 378 32.04 -7.42 13.18
CA PHE A 378 31.11 -8.23 13.96
C PHE A 378 31.69 -9.59 14.37
N GLY A 379 32.77 -10.06 13.72
CA GLY A 379 33.47 -11.28 14.09
C GLY A 379 32.65 -12.57 13.88
N VAL A 380 31.68 -12.56 12.98
CA VAL A 380 30.78 -13.68 12.67
C VAL A 380 30.87 -14.07 11.21
N ASP A 381 30.32 -15.23 10.86
CA ASP A 381 30.30 -15.72 9.48
C ASP A 381 29.51 -14.79 8.56
N MET A 382 30.10 -14.53 7.40
CA MET A 382 29.53 -13.73 6.33
C MET A 382 29.06 -14.63 5.18
N VAL A 383 27.76 -14.67 4.92
CA VAL A 383 27.17 -15.58 3.96
C VAL A 383 26.62 -14.81 2.75
N GLU A 384 27.17 -15.07 1.58
CA GLU A 384 26.67 -14.51 0.32
C GLU A 384 25.33 -15.15 -0.07
N ILE A 385 24.32 -14.31 -0.28
CA ILE A 385 22.98 -14.71 -0.67
C ILE A 385 22.61 -14.02 -2.00
N THR A 386 22.90 -14.70 -3.12
CA THR A 386 22.59 -14.16 -4.44
C THR A 386 21.08 -14.06 -4.66
N GLN A 387 20.62 -12.94 -5.24
CA GLN A 387 19.20 -12.62 -5.51
C GLN A 387 18.64 -13.41 -6.71
N SER A 388 18.92 -14.71 -6.78
CA SER A 388 18.38 -15.60 -7.81
C SER A 388 17.19 -16.41 -7.28
N ALA A 389 16.20 -16.71 -8.15
CA ALA A 389 15.06 -17.54 -7.77
C ALA A 389 15.52 -18.90 -7.18
N ARG A 390 16.51 -19.53 -7.79
CA ARG A 390 17.06 -20.82 -7.31
C ARG A 390 17.62 -20.72 -5.87
N ASN A 391 18.30 -19.62 -5.53
CA ASN A 391 18.94 -19.48 -4.22
C ASN A 391 17.96 -19.03 -3.12
N LEU A 392 16.95 -18.21 -3.49
CA LEU A 392 16.01 -17.65 -2.53
C LEU A 392 14.71 -18.45 -2.40
N ASN A 393 14.43 -19.39 -3.32
CA ASN A 393 13.17 -20.12 -3.36
C ASN A 393 12.75 -20.65 -2.00
N ASP A 394 13.61 -21.43 -1.37
CA ASP A 394 13.28 -22.16 -0.14
C ASP A 394 12.94 -21.20 1.00
N ALA A 395 13.77 -20.16 1.21
CA ALA A 395 13.53 -19.16 2.24
C ALA A 395 12.27 -18.32 1.93
N THR A 396 12.02 -17.99 0.66
CA THR A 396 10.85 -17.23 0.24
C THR A 396 9.56 -18.02 0.44
N VAL A 397 9.57 -19.31 0.10
CA VAL A 397 8.39 -20.19 0.30
C VAL A 397 8.17 -20.44 1.78
N ASP A 398 9.20 -20.78 2.54
CA ASP A 398 9.13 -21.10 3.96
C ASP A 398 8.60 -19.91 4.76
N PHE A 399 9.14 -18.71 4.53
CA PHE A 399 8.67 -17.51 5.22
C PHE A 399 7.18 -17.23 4.97
N ALA A 400 6.71 -17.42 3.76
CA ALA A 400 5.28 -17.24 3.45
C ALA A 400 4.40 -18.27 4.20
N LEU A 401 4.85 -19.53 4.28
CA LEU A 401 4.17 -20.59 5.04
C LEU A 401 4.17 -20.29 6.55
N GLU A 402 5.28 -19.78 7.09
CA GLU A 402 5.37 -19.38 8.49
C GLU A 402 4.47 -18.17 8.81
N VAL A 403 4.30 -17.22 7.89
CA VAL A 403 3.31 -16.14 8.00
C VAL A 403 1.89 -16.70 8.00
N ASP A 404 1.57 -17.60 7.09
CA ASP A 404 0.24 -18.22 7.00
C ASP A 404 -0.06 -19.10 8.23
N GLY A 405 0.98 -19.73 8.80
CA GLY A 405 0.91 -20.50 10.03
C GLY A 405 0.83 -19.68 11.32
N GLY A 406 1.03 -18.35 11.25
CA GLY A 406 1.07 -17.46 12.43
C GLY A 406 2.31 -17.68 13.30
N ASN A 407 3.41 -18.11 12.70
CA ASN A 407 4.68 -18.40 13.38
C ASN A 407 5.69 -17.23 13.28
N ILE A 408 5.42 -16.22 12.46
CA ILE A 408 6.18 -14.97 12.44
C ILE A 408 5.64 -14.03 13.51
N ILE A 409 6.54 -13.29 14.17
CA ILE A 409 6.22 -12.24 15.13
C ILE A 409 6.99 -10.98 14.71
N TYR A 410 6.31 -9.85 14.68
CA TYR A 410 6.96 -8.56 14.46
C TYR A 410 6.24 -7.46 15.25
N ASN A 411 6.95 -6.37 15.53
CA ASN A 411 6.32 -5.22 16.19
C ASN A 411 5.36 -4.52 15.22
N LYS A 412 4.05 -4.57 15.51
CA LYS A 412 3.00 -3.95 14.68
C LYS A 412 3.17 -2.44 14.46
N SER A 413 3.97 -1.76 15.31
CA SER A 413 4.29 -0.36 15.12
C SER A 413 5.29 -0.12 13.98
N ASN A 414 5.97 -1.17 13.48
CA ASN A 414 6.85 -1.07 12.32
C ASN A 414 6.05 -1.04 11.01
N THR A 415 5.49 0.13 10.72
CA THR A 415 4.68 0.36 9.53
C THR A 415 5.50 0.37 8.24
N LEU A 416 6.81 0.65 8.30
CA LEU A 416 7.71 0.57 7.13
C LEU A 416 7.88 -0.89 6.70
N LEU A 417 8.15 -1.81 7.64
CA LEU A 417 8.23 -3.24 7.34
C LEU A 417 6.91 -3.75 6.75
N THR A 418 5.77 -3.40 7.37
CA THR A 418 4.45 -3.78 6.88
C THR A 418 4.19 -3.27 5.45
N TRP A 419 4.55 -2.01 5.18
CA TRP A 419 4.42 -1.43 3.85
C TRP A 419 5.25 -2.19 2.81
N SER A 420 6.48 -2.55 3.13
CA SER A 420 7.36 -3.34 2.26
C SER A 420 6.80 -4.74 2.00
N MET A 421 6.38 -5.45 3.04
CA MET A 421 5.81 -6.82 2.94
C MET A 421 4.55 -6.86 2.06
N ILE A 422 3.66 -5.87 2.19
CA ILE A 422 2.45 -5.77 1.37
C ILE A 422 2.76 -5.37 -0.09
N ASN A 423 3.86 -4.67 -0.34
CA ASN A 423 4.32 -4.31 -1.69
C ASN A 423 4.96 -5.47 -2.44
N ALA A 424 5.51 -6.44 -1.73
CA ALA A 424 6.26 -7.54 -2.33
C ALA A 424 5.39 -8.39 -3.26
N ILE A 425 5.94 -8.69 -4.43
CA ILE A 425 5.33 -9.53 -5.48
C ILE A 425 6.28 -10.69 -5.74
N LYS A 426 5.75 -11.89 -5.85
CA LYS A 426 6.52 -13.07 -6.24
C LYS A 426 6.55 -13.22 -7.76
N VAL A 427 7.70 -13.59 -8.30
CA VAL A 427 7.86 -13.98 -9.70
C VAL A 427 8.46 -15.38 -9.75
N SER A 428 7.96 -16.21 -10.66
CA SER A 428 8.44 -17.57 -10.84
C SER A 428 9.31 -17.67 -12.09
N ASN A 429 10.37 -18.46 -12.02
CA ASN A 429 11.13 -18.86 -13.21
C ASN A 429 10.45 -20.05 -13.93
N SER A 430 11.06 -20.52 -15.04
CA SER A 430 10.55 -21.64 -15.83
C SER A 430 10.51 -22.99 -15.08
N PHE A 431 11.18 -23.09 -13.94
CA PHE A 431 11.21 -24.28 -13.08
C PHE A 431 10.21 -24.19 -11.91
N GLY A 432 9.44 -23.10 -11.83
CA GLY A 432 8.49 -22.87 -10.72
C GLY A 432 9.14 -22.31 -9.44
N GLU A 433 10.46 -22.06 -9.42
CA GLU A 433 11.14 -21.45 -8.30
C GLU A 433 10.79 -19.96 -8.21
N ILE A 434 10.52 -19.46 -7.02
CA ILE A 434 10.06 -18.08 -6.78
C ILE A 434 11.15 -17.20 -6.18
N LYS A 435 11.06 -15.91 -6.49
CA LYS A 435 11.76 -14.84 -5.80
C LYS A 435 10.90 -13.60 -5.74
N LEU A 436 11.29 -12.61 -4.96
CA LEU A 436 10.62 -11.32 -4.91
C LEU A 436 11.00 -10.46 -6.12
N ASP A 437 10.05 -9.63 -6.59
CA ASP A 437 10.22 -8.78 -7.77
C ASP A 437 10.51 -7.33 -7.37
N LYS A 438 11.67 -6.82 -7.82
CA LYS A 438 12.12 -5.42 -7.65
C LYS A 438 11.78 -4.52 -8.84
N THR A 439 11.07 -5.01 -9.87
CA THR A 439 10.90 -4.27 -11.14
C THR A 439 10.03 -3.01 -11.02
N ARG A 440 9.22 -2.90 -9.99
CA ARG A 440 8.40 -1.72 -9.72
C ARG A 440 9.15 -0.73 -8.82
N ARG A 441 9.88 0.21 -9.41
CA ARG A 441 10.65 1.24 -8.69
C ARG A 441 9.84 2.06 -7.67
N GLU A 442 8.52 2.14 -7.80
CA GLU A 442 7.61 2.85 -6.90
C GLU A 442 7.24 2.04 -5.64
N LYS A 443 7.66 0.78 -5.55
CA LYS A 443 7.31 -0.15 -4.48
C LYS A 443 8.58 -0.79 -3.93
N ARG A 444 9.16 -0.16 -2.93
CA ARG A 444 10.38 -0.64 -2.28
C ARG A 444 10.08 -1.90 -1.47
N ILE A 445 10.88 -2.93 -1.68
CA ILE A 445 10.78 -4.20 -0.97
C ILE A 445 12.05 -4.56 -0.19
N ASP A 446 12.98 -3.61 -0.06
CA ASP A 446 14.27 -3.80 0.57
C ASP A 446 14.17 -4.35 2.01
N PRO A 447 13.24 -3.90 2.90
CA PRO A 447 13.00 -4.55 4.19
C PRO A 447 12.56 -6.01 4.07
N CYS A 448 11.74 -6.34 3.06
CA CYS A 448 11.31 -7.71 2.79
C CYS A 448 12.47 -8.58 2.32
N ASP A 449 13.29 -8.10 1.36
CA ASP A 449 14.47 -8.82 0.88
C ASP A 449 15.51 -9.06 1.98
N ALA A 450 15.77 -8.05 2.82
CA ALA A 450 16.61 -8.21 4.01
C ALA A 450 16.06 -9.28 4.96
N THR A 451 14.74 -9.35 5.12
CA THR A 451 14.09 -10.38 5.94
C THR A 451 14.25 -11.77 5.34
N ILE A 452 14.10 -11.93 4.02
CA ILE A 452 14.33 -13.23 3.38
C ILE A 452 15.80 -13.67 3.50
N CYS A 453 16.74 -12.71 3.47
CA CYS A 453 18.17 -13.02 3.71
C CYS A 453 18.42 -13.51 5.13
N SER A 454 17.83 -12.89 6.17
CA SER A 454 17.95 -13.37 7.56
C SER A 454 17.26 -14.73 7.74
N HIS A 455 16.05 -14.88 7.17
CA HIS A 455 15.28 -16.11 7.27
C HIS A 455 16.02 -17.32 6.66
N LYS A 456 16.70 -17.11 5.54
CA LYS A 456 17.54 -18.16 4.94
C LYS A 456 18.61 -18.70 5.90
N LEU A 457 19.24 -17.83 6.68
CA LEU A 457 20.21 -18.24 7.70
C LEU A 457 19.53 -18.93 8.87
N ALA A 458 18.40 -18.41 9.33
CA ALA A 458 17.65 -18.95 10.44
C ALA A 458 17.16 -20.36 10.22
N ILE A 459 16.61 -20.66 9.01
CA ILE A 459 16.15 -22.02 8.68
C ILE A 459 17.29 -23.01 8.43
N ALA A 460 18.40 -22.57 7.83
CA ALA A 460 19.55 -23.43 7.56
C ALA A 460 20.17 -23.99 8.86
N ASN A 461 20.33 -23.13 9.86
CA ASN A 461 20.91 -23.54 11.14
C ASN A 461 19.90 -24.28 12.05
N ALA A 462 18.62 -23.95 11.96
CA ALA A 462 17.59 -24.71 12.67
C ALA A 462 17.46 -26.16 12.20
N ASN A 463 17.76 -26.42 10.92
CA ASN A 463 17.79 -27.78 10.38
C ASN A 463 19.05 -28.55 10.82
N SER A 464 20.17 -27.86 11.05
CA SER A 464 21.40 -28.49 11.57
C SER A 464 21.24 -28.92 13.03
N VAL A 465 20.63 -28.09 13.88
CA VAL A 465 20.34 -28.43 15.29
C VAL A 465 19.36 -29.60 15.39
N ASN A 466 18.31 -29.61 14.57
CA ASN A 466 17.38 -30.74 14.53
C ASN A 466 18.04 -32.04 14.04
N ALA A 467 18.97 -31.97 13.10
CA ALA A 467 19.72 -33.13 12.60
C ALA A 467 20.66 -33.70 13.68
N GLU A 468 21.29 -32.83 14.46
CA GLU A 468 22.16 -33.28 15.58
C GLU A 468 21.33 -33.90 16.73
N GLU A 469 20.21 -33.29 17.07
CA GLU A 469 19.29 -33.82 18.09
C GLU A 469 18.67 -35.14 17.63
N ALA A 470 18.20 -35.23 16.40
CA ALA A 470 17.67 -36.45 15.80
C ALA A 470 18.76 -37.54 15.72
N MET A 471 20.00 -37.18 15.41
CA MET A 471 21.13 -38.11 15.43
C MET A 471 21.43 -38.59 16.84
N LYS A 472 21.44 -37.71 17.84
CA LYS A 472 21.61 -38.07 19.26
C LYS A 472 20.50 -39.00 19.74
N GLU A 473 19.25 -38.71 19.38
CA GLU A 473 18.09 -39.53 19.72
C GLU A 473 18.15 -40.91 19.03
N TYR A 474 18.57 -40.94 17.75
CA TYR A 474 18.79 -42.17 16.99
C TYR A 474 19.92 -43.01 17.60
N LEU A 475 21.05 -42.38 17.96
CA LEU A 475 22.18 -43.06 18.62
C LEU A 475 21.78 -43.62 19.98
N LYS A 476 20.92 -42.90 20.73
CA LYS A 476 20.37 -43.33 22.01
C LYS A 476 19.40 -44.51 21.86
N LEU A 477 18.52 -44.47 20.84
CA LEU A 477 17.62 -45.57 20.49
C LEU A 477 18.38 -46.84 20.04
N MET A 478 19.50 -46.70 19.34
CA MET A 478 20.35 -47.79 18.89
C MET A 478 21.31 -48.29 19.97
N GLY A 479 21.29 -47.69 21.19
CA GLY A 479 22.15 -48.10 22.29
C GLY A 479 23.64 -47.78 22.12
N TRP A 480 23.98 -46.88 21.19
CA TRP A 480 25.38 -46.50 20.85
C TRP A 480 25.87 -45.31 21.70
N ASP A 481 25.06 -44.80 22.56
CA ASP A 481 25.37 -43.69 23.46
C ASP A 481 26.21 -44.13 24.71
N LYS A 482 26.51 -45.44 24.83
CA LYS A 482 27.24 -46.01 25.97
C LYS A 482 28.72 -46.32 25.73
N ALA A 483 29.32 -45.81 24.67
CA ALA A 483 30.70 -46.15 24.30
C ALA A 483 31.71 -45.06 24.67
N LYS A 484 31.57 -44.34 25.76
CA LYS A 484 32.62 -43.49 26.37
C LYS A 484 32.50 -43.32 27.88
N GLU A 485 32.25 -44.43 28.63
CA GLU A 485 32.58 -44.51 30.02
C GLU A 485 33.27 -45.87 30.27
N GLY A 486 34.58 -45.88 30.10
CA GLY A 486 35.41 -47.07 30.41
C GLY A 486 36.68 -47.09 29.58
N ASP A 487 37.64 -46.25 30.02
CA ASP A 487 39.06 -46.57 30.28
C ASP A 487 39.75 -45.34 30.88
#